data_66b5da11c28109d413fa67c37dc3dc8e
#
_entry.id   66b5da11c28109d413fa67c37dc3dc8e
#
_cell.length_a   1.000
_cell.length_b   1.000
_cell.length_c   1.000
_cell.angle_alpha   90.00
_cell.angle_beta   90.00
_cell.angle_gamma   90.00
#
_symmetry.space_group_name_H-M   'P 1'
#
loop_
_entity.id
_entity.type
_entity.pdbx_description
1 polymer ?
#
loop_
_entity_poly.entity_id
_entity_poly.type
_entity_poly.pdbx_seq_one_letter_code
_entity_poly.pdbx_strand_id
1 'polypeptide(L)'
;MAGLKALAKETAIYGMSSIIGRFLNYLLVPIYTNALPVESGGYGIITNMYAITALLMVLLTYGMETGFFRFANKGVDDPMRVYSTTLLSVGATALLFLIVCLSFLHPIAGFLGYGEHPWYMGMMLIVVAMDAFQAIPFAYLRYKKRPVKFAALKLLFIFASIALNIAYFVGMKGENVGVAFAINLACTSLVMLCMWKELVGFRYVLDRELLRRMLHYSFPILILGIAGILNQVADKIIFPFVYPDKAEATIQLGIYGAASKIAMIMAMLTQAFRFAYEPFVFSKSKEKDSREMYAKAMKFFIIFTLLAFLAVMFYLDILRYILGRDYWVGLKVVPIVMAAEMFMGIYFNLSFWYKLIDETKWGAYFSLVGCSIIILINISLISVFGYMACAWA
;
A
#
# COMPACT_ATOMS: atom_id res chain seq x y z
N MET A 1 34.21 -6.19 -4.80
CA MET A 1 33.80 -5.46 -3.57
C MET A 1 33.17 -4.09 -3.85
N ALA A 2 33.65 -3.27 -4.80
CA ALA A 2 33.07 -1.96 -5.12
C ALA A 2 31.61 -2.05 -5.61
N GLY A 3 31.28 -3.00 -6.49
CA GLY A 3 29.91 -3.19 -6.99
C GLY A 3 28.89 -3.60 -5.91
N LEU A 4 29.30 -4.41 -4.93
CA LEU A 4 28.43 -4.84 -3.83
C LEU A 4 28.13 -3.68 -2.87
N LYS A 5 29.11 -2.82 -2.60
CA LYS A 5 28.92 -1.60 -1.80
C LYS A 5 28.00 -0.59 -2.48
N ALA A 6 28.13 -0.43 -3.81
CA ALA A 6 27.25 0.44 -4.59
C ALA A 6 25.80 -0.10 -4.58
N LEU A 7 25.61 -1.40 -4.81
CA LEU A 7 24.30 -2.05 -4.76
C LEU A 7 23.66 -1.93 -3.36
N ALA A 8 24.42 -2.17 -2.29
CA ALA A 8 23.94 -2.02 -0.92
C ALA A 8 23.53 -0.56 -0.63
N LYS A 9 24.29 0.42 -1.09
CA LYS A 9 23.96 1.85 -0.95
C LYS A 9 22.68 2.21 -1.72
N GLU A 10 22.53 1.76 -2.95
CA GLU A 10 21.33 1.99 -3.76
C GLU A 10 20.11 1.35 -3.10
N THR A 11 20.20 0.08 -2.70
CA THR A 11 19.12 -0.64 -2.00
C THR A 11 18.74 0.03 -0.70
N ALA A 12 19.72 0.51 0.08
CA ALA A 12 19.47 1.24 1.31
C ALA A 12 18.70 2.55 1.04
N ILE A 13 19.07 3.33 0.03
CA ILE A 13 18.36 4.57 -0.30
C ILE A 13 16.91 4.29 -0.73
N TYR A 14 16.67 3.29 -1.59
CA TYR A 14 15.31 2.91 -1.99
C TYR A 14 14.48 2.35 -0.82
N GLY A 15 15.07 1.47 -0.03
CA GLY A 15 14.42 0.87 1.14
C GLY A 15 14.10 1.92 2.22
N MET A 16 15.09 2.73 2.59
CA MET A 16 14.92 3.80 3.59
C MET A 16 13.90 4.85 3.14
N SER A 17 13.91 5.29 1.89
CA SER A 17 12.92 6.26 1.39
C SER A 17 11.49 5.70 1.47
N SER A 18 11.31 4.40 1.25
CA SER A 18 10.00 3.74 1.38
C SER A 18 9.57 3.59 2.85
N ILE A 19 10.48 3.25 3.76
CA ILE A 19 10.20 3.11 5.19
C ILE A 19 9.91 4.49 5.80
N ILE A 20 10.77 5.49 5.52
CA ILE A 20 10.57 6.88 5.94
C ILE A 20 9.24 7.40 5.41
N GLY A 21 8.90 7.09 4.15
CA GLY A 21 7.63 7.47 3.56
C GLY A 21 6.42 6.95 4.33
N ARG A 22 6.44 5.69 4.73
CA ARG A 22 5.36 5.09 5.54
C ARG A 22 5.29 5.72 6.93
N PHE A 23 6.44 5.93 7.58
CA PHE A 23 6.51 6.56 8.89
C PHE A 23 6.00 8.01 8.87
N LEU A 24 6.36 8.78 7.86
CA LEU A 24 5.91 10.16 7.72
C LEU A 24 4.40 10.25 7.42
N ASN A 25 3.87 9.34 6.60
CA ASN A 25 2.41 9.24 6.41
C ASN A 25 1.66 8.88 7.69
N TYR A 26 2.32 8.18 8.62
CA TYR A 26 1.76 7.93 9.94
C TYR A 26 1.52 9.22 10.73
N LEU A 27 2.32 10.26 10.51
CA LEU A 27 2.13 11.57 11.15
C LEU A 27 0.82 12.28 10.75
N LEU A 28 0.18 11.86 9.65
CA LEU A 28 -1.14 12.38 9.28
C LEU A 28 -2.27 11.86 10.20
N VAL A 29 -2.05 10.73 10.86
CA VAL A 29 -3.07 10.11 11.73
C VAL A 29 -3.47 11.03 12.88
N PRO A 30 -2.53 11.54 13.72
CA PRO A 30 -2.91 12.49 14.77
C PRO A 30 -3.54 13.77 14.23
N ILE A 31 -3.14 14.23 13.04
CA ILE A 31 -3.73 15.42 12.42
C ILE A 31 -5.21 15.17 12.12
N TYR A 32 -5.52 14.08 11.41
CA TYR A 32 -6.89 13.78 11.01
C TYR A 32 -7.79 13.39 12.20
N THR A 33 -7.29 12.57 13.13
CA THR A 33 -8.08 12.09 14.26
C THR A 33 -8.34 13.16 15.32
N ASN A 34 -7.55 14.22 15.37
CA ASN A 34 -7.82 15.38 16.24
C ASN A 34 -8.65 16.46 15.53
N ALA A 35 -8.58 16.57 14.20
CA ALA A 35 -9.32 17.58 13.45
C ALA A 35 -10.71 17.11 13.02
N LEU A 36 -10.90 15.80 12.83
CA LEU A 36 -12.17 15.21 12.37
C LEU A 36 -12.85 14.49 13.55
N PRO A 37 -13.98 15.01 14.08
CA PRO A 37 -14.74 14.32 15.11
C PRO A 37 -15.17 12.91 14.66
N VAL A 38 -15.17 11.95 15.57
CA VAL A 38 -15.56 10.56 15.27
C VAL A 38 -16.98 10.51 14.68
N GLU A 39 -17.90 11.29 15.23
CA GLU A 39 -19.32 11.36 14.82
C GLU A 39 -19.51 11.80 13.38
N SER A 40 -18.54 12.55 12.81
CA SER A 40 -18.56 12.92 11.39
C SER A 40 -18.29 11.75 10.44
N GLY A 41 -17.76 10.63 10.92
CA GLY A 41 -17.30 9.51 10.09
C GLY A 41 -16.13 9.86 9.16
N GLY A 42 -15.59 11.09 9.25
CA GLY A 42 -14.64 11.64 8.29
C GLY A 42 -13.38 10.80 8.12
N TYR A 43 -12.81 10.29 9.21
CA TYR A 43 -11.64 9.42 9.13
C TYR A 43 -11.97 8.03 8.56
N GLY A 44 -13.20 7.54 8.72
CA GLY A 44 -13.70 6.32 8.08
C GLY A 44 -13.81 6.47 6.57
N ILE A 45 -14.30 7.63 6.09
CA ILE A 45 -14.32 7.97 4.66
C ILE A 45 -12.89 7.95 4.10
N ILE A 46 -11.94 8.58 4.77
CA ILE A 46 -10.53 8.57 4.39
C ILE A 46 -10.01 7.11 4.32
N THR A 47 -10.27 6.32 5.34
CA THR A 47 -9.83 4.92 5.44
C THR A 47 -10.38 4.07 4.30
N ASN A 48 -11.68 4.18 4.00
CA ASN A 48 -12.33 3.44 2.92
C ASN A 48 -11.82 3.87 1.53
N MET A 49 -11.74 5.17 1.28
CA MET A 49 -11.25 5.70 0.00
C MET A 49 -9.83 5.25 -0.31
N TYR A 50 -8.92 5.29 0.67
CA TYR A 50 -7.56 4.78 0.47
C TYR A 50 -7.52 3.27 0.28
N ALA A 51 -8.42 2.50 0.91
CA ALA A 51 -8.53 1.06 0.68
C ALA A 51 -8.97 0.74 -0.76
N ILE A 52 -9.98 1.44 -1.27
CA ILE A 52 -10.43 1.33 -2.66
C ILE A 52 -9.31 1.73 -3.62
N THR A 53 -8.63 2.85 -3.34
CA THR A 53 -7.50 3.33 -4.17
C THR A 53 -6.37 2.33 -4.23
N ALA A 54 -6.05 1.66 -3.12
CA ALA A 54 -5.01 0.63 -3.07
C ALA A 54 -5.35 -0.58 -3.96
N LEU A 55 -6.60 -1.02 -3.99
CA LEU A 55 -7.06 -2.07 -4.90
C LEU A 55 -7.01 -1.63 -6.36
N LEU A 56 -7.51 -0.42 -6.65
CA LEU A 56 -7.50 0.14 -8.01
C LEU A 56 -6.07 0.34 -8.53
N MET A 57 -5.11 0.70 -7.68
CA MET A 57 -3.70 0.83 -8.04
C MET A 57 -3.14 -0.48 -8.58
N VAL A 58 -3.44 -1.62 -7.95
CA VAL A 58 -3.01 -2.94 -8.41
C VAL A 58 -3.67 -3.29 -9.75
N LEU A 59 -4.96 -2.99 -9.90
CA LEU A 59 -5.70 -3.22 -11.14
C LEU A 59 -5.16 -2.38 -12.30
N LEU A 60 -4.86 -1.09 -12.08
CA LEU A 60 -4.41 -0.18 -13.12
C LEU A 60 -2.94 -0.36 -13.51
N THR A 61 -2.11 -0.86 -12.59
CA THR A 61 -0.71 -1.20 -12.92
C THR A 61 -0.56 -2.59 -13.50
N TYR A 62 -1.50 -3.48 -13.27
CA TYR A 62 -1.60 -4.88 -13.75
C TYR A 62 -0.27 -5.60 -13.91
N GLY A 63 0.65 -5.41 -12.95
CA GLY A 63 1.96 -6.06 -12.91
C GLY A 63 2.97 -5.55 -13.93
N MET A 64 2.65 -4.48 -14.69
CA MET A 64 3.51 -3.95 -15.74
C MET A 64 4.82 -3.33 -15.22
N GLU A 65 4.86 -2.89 -13.97
CA GLU A 65 6.09 -2.45 -13.34
C GLU A 65 7.12 -3.60 -13.26
N THR A 66 6.70 -4.76 -12.81
CA THR A 66 7.53 -5.99 -12.77
C THR A 66 7.87 -6.46 -14.18
N GLY A 67 6.89 -6.41 -15.09
CA GLY A 67 7.08 -6.69 -16.51
C GLY A 67 8.17 -5.81 -17.11
N PHE A 68 8.11 -4.49 -16.89
CA PHE A 68 9.13 -3.55 -17.35
C PHE A 68 10.53 -3.96 -16.87
N PHE A 69 10.72 -4.20 -15.58
CA PHE A 69 12.04 -4.62 -15.06
C PHE A 69 12.56 -5.90 -15.71
N ARG A 70 11.69 -6.90 -15.88
CA ARG A 70 12.10 -8.16 -16.49
C ARG A 70 12.53 -7.98 -17.92
N PHE A 71 11.71 -7.32 -18.75
CA PHE A 71 11.98 -7.20 -20.18
C PHE A 71 13.12 -6.21 -20.47
N ALA A 72 13.22 -5.11 -19.72
CA ALA A 72 14.31 -4.13 -19.86
C ALA A 72 15.69 -4.70 -19.47
N ASN A 73 15.75 -5.67 -18.52
CA ASN A 73 17.00 -6.28 -18.09
C ASN A 73 17.35 -7.57 -18.85
N LYS A 74 16.43 -8.14 -19.64
CA LYS A 74 16.67 -9.41 -20.35
C LYS A 74 17.64 -9.28 -21.54
N GLY A 75 17.88 -8.07 -22.03
CA GLY A 75 18.83 -7.78 -23.11
C GLY A 75 18.37 -8.21 -24.51
N VAL A 76 17.10 -8.61 -24.69
CA VAL A 76 16.52 -9.02 -25.97
C VAL A 76 15.87 -7.84 -26.68
N ASP A 77 15.14 -7.02 -25.93
CA ASP A 77 14.41 -5.86 -26.45
C ASP A 77 15.15 -4.57 -26.02
N ASP A 78 15.07 -3.51 -26.86
CA ASP A 78 15.62 -2.21 -26.48
C ASP A 78 14.90 -1.66 -25.23
N PRO A 79 15.62 -1.34 -24.16
CA PRO A 79 15.04 -0.87 -22.91
C PRO A 79 14.16 0.37 -23.06
N MET A 80 14.46 1.26 -24.02
CA MET A 80 13.65 2.45 -24.26
C MET A 80 12.33 2.10 -24.95
N ARG A 81 12.35 1.09 -25.84
CA ARG A 81 11.16 0.54 -26.48
C ARG A 81 10.27 -0.16 -25.45
N VAL A 82 10.85 -0.91 -24.51
CA VAL A 82 10.13 -1.53 -23.38
C VAL A 82 9.49 -0.44 -22.51
N TYR A 83 10.25 0.62 -22.17
CA TYR A 83 9.74 1.73 -21.37
C TYR A 83 8.58 2.44 -22.06
N SER A 84 8.74 2.82 -23.33
CA SER A 84 7.71 3.51 -24.12
C SER A 84 6.44 2.68 -24.25
N THR A 85 6.56 1.38 -24.58
CA THR A 85 5.43 0.46 -24.71
C THR A 85 4.68 0.31 -23.38
N THR A 86 5.40 0.17 -22.27
CA THR A 86 4.81 0.06 -20.93
C THR A 86 4.10 1.34 -20.53
N LEU A 87 4.74 2.49 -20.72
CA LEU A 87 4.19 3.80 -20.38
C LEU A 87 2.91 4.10 -21.15
N LEU A 88 2.90 3.86 -22.46
CA LEU A 88 1.73 4.04 -23.31
C LEU A 88 0.59 3.09 -22.94
N SER A 89 0.90 1.83 -22.63
CA SER A 89 -0.11 0.85 -22.23
C SER A 89 -0.79 1.26 -20.92
N VAL A 90 0.00 1.54 -19.87
CA VAL A 90 -0.54 1.96 -18.56
C VAL A 90 -1.24 3.32 -18.68
N GLY A 91 -0.69 4.25 -19.45
CA GLY A 91 -1.30 5.55 -19.70
C GLY A 91 -2.65 5.44 -20.40
N ALA A 92 -2.77 4.60 -21.44
CA ALA A 92 -4.00 4.38 -22.16
C ALA A 92 -5.07 3.72 -21.26
N THR A 93 -4.71 2.73 -20.45
CA THR A 93 -5.65 2.08 -19.52
C THR A 93 -6.07 3.03 -18.40
N ALA A 94 -5.17 3.83 -17.84
CA ALA A 94 -5.48 4.84 -16.84
C ALA A 94 -6.40 5.94 -17.40
N LEU A 95 -6.15 6.40 -18.62
CA LEU A 95 -7.00 7.38 -19.29
C LEU A 95 -8.39 6.83 -19.58
N LEU A 96 -8.48 5.61 -20.14
CA LEU A 96 -9.75 4.93 -20.39
C LEU A 96 -10.55 4.74 -19.08
N PHE A 97 -9.89 4.30 -18.04
CA PHE A 97 -10.47 4.18 -16.71
C PHE A 97 -11.04 5.51 -16.23
N LEU A 98 -10.30 6.61 -16.35
CA LEU A 98 -10.78 7.95 -15.96
C LEU A 98 -12.00 8.36 -16.78
N ILE A 99 -11.96 8.22 -18.11
CA ILE A 99 -13.09 8.57 -18.97
C ILE A 99 -14.35 7.83 -18.53
N VAL A 100 -14.24 6.51 -18.35
CA VAL A 100 -15.38 5.68 -17.94
C VAL A 100 -15.87 6.05 -16.54
N CYS A 101 -14.96 6.10 -15.54
CA CYS A 101 -15.37 6.34 -14.17
C CYS A 101 -15.88 7.76 -13.92
N LEU A 102 -15.33 8.76 -14.59
CA LEU A 102 -15.83 10.15 -14.47
C LEU A 102 -17.16 10.34 -15.20
N SER A 103 -17.38 9.63 -16.33
CA SER A 103 -18.70 9.65 -17.03
C SER A 103 -19.81 9.04 -16.17
N PHE A 104 -19.47 8.05 -15.33
CA PHE A 104 -20.40 7.40 -14.40
C PHE A 104 -20.15 7.76 -12.95
N LEU A 105 -19.60 8.97 -12.67
CA LEU A 105 -19.18 9.37 -11.32
C LEU A 105 -20.33 9.33 -10.31
N HIS A 106 -21.50 9.90 -10.64
CA HIS A 106 -22.65 9.94 -9.73
C HIS A 106 -23.22 8.55 -9.41
N PRO A 107 -23.47 7.65 -10.39
CA PRO A 107 -23.84 6.28 -10.11
C PRO A 107 -22.83 5.53 -9.25
N ILE A 108 -21.53 5.66 -9.56
CA ILE A 108 -20.46 4.98 -8.81
C ILE A 108 -20.40 5.51 -7.36
N ALA A 109 -20.42 6.84 -7.18
CA ALA A 109 -20.40 7.45 -5.86
C ALA A 109 -21.65 7.06 -5.05
N GLY A 110 -22.83 7.05 -5.68
CA GLY A 110 -24.07 6.59 -5.04
C GLY A 110 -24.03 5.14 -4.59
N PHE A 111 -23.52 4.24 -5.45
CA PHE A 111 -23.33 2.82 -5.12
C PHE A 111 -22.39 2.61 -3.92
N LEU A 112 -21.29 3.38 -3.88
CA LEU A 112 -20.30 3.30 -2.82
C LEU A 112 -20.71 4.06 -1.53
N GLY A 113 -21.89 4.71 -1.51
CA GLY A 113 -22.37 5.46 -0.35
C GLY A 113 -21.89 6.92 -0.26
N TYR A 114 -21.31 7.45 -1.32
CA TYR A 114 -20.76 8.83 -1.40
C TYR A 114 -21.58 9.75 -2.31
N GLY A 115 -22.87 9.45 -2.50
CA GLY A 115 -23.76 10.22 -3.40
C GLY A 115 -23.89 11.70 -3.07
N GLU A 116 -23.77 12.09 -1.79
CA GLU A 116 -23.80 13.49 -1.36
C GLU A 116 -22.49 14.24 -1.72
N HIS A 117 -21.39 13.52 -1.81
CA HIS A 117 -20.07 14.09 -2.08
C HIS A 117 -19.33 13.34 -3.21
N PRO A 118 -19.89 13.27 -4.43
CA PRO A 118 -19.30 12.48 -5.52
C PRO A 118 -17.89 12.98 -5.91
N TRP A 119 -17.58 14.24 -5.64
CA TRP A 119 -16.27 14.83 -5.92
C TRP A 119 -15.14 14.24 -5.05
N TYR A 120 -15.42 13.66 -3.86
CA TYR A 120 -14.42 12.90 -3.10
C TYR A 120 -13.90 11.72 -3.92
N MET A 121 -14.84 10.96 -4.48
CA MET A 121 -14.52 9.84 -5.36
C MET A 121 -13.82 10.33 -6.63
N GLY A 122 -14.32 11.41 -7.27
CA GLY A 122 -13.72 11.97 -8.49
C GLY A 122 -12.24 12.33 -8.31
N MET A 123 -11.90 13.02 -7.22
CA MET A 123 -10.50 13.35 -6.92
C MET A 123 -9.64 12.09 -6.72
N MET A 124 -10.13 11.09 -6.00
CA MET A 124 -9.37 9.88 -5.73
C MET A 124 -9.21 8.99 -6.98
N LEU A 125 -10.20 8.98 -7.88
CA LEU A 125 -10.07 8.33 -9.20
C LEU A 125 -8.97 8.98 -10.05
N ILE A 126 -8.89 10.31 -10.04
CA ILE A 126 -7.82 11.03 -10.74
C ILE A 126 -6.47 10.72 -10.09
N VAL A 127 -6.39 10.76 -8.76
CA VAL A 127 -5.16 10.42 -8.02
C VAL A 127 -4.67 9.02 -8.38
N VAL A 128 -5.52 8.01 -8.31
CA VAL A 128 -5.09 6.62 -8.58
C VAL A 128 -4.66 6.41 -10.03
N ALA A 129 -5.31 7.06 -10.99
CA ALA A 129 -4.90 6.99 -12.39
C ALA A 129 -3.55 7.65 -12.63
N MET A 130 -3.30 8.81 -12.00
CA MET A 130 -2.00 9.49 -12.05
C MET A 130 -0.91 8.67 -11.36
N ASP A 131 -1.20 8.09 -10.19
CA ASP A 131 -0.25 7.25 -9.45
C ASP A 131 0.11 5.98 -10.22
N ALA A 132 -0.88 5.34 -10.86
CA ALA A 132 -0.65 4.18 -11.72
C ALA A 132 0.23 4.53 -12.93
N PHE A 133 -0.02 5.66 -13.57
CA PHE A 133 0.82 6.17 -14.65
C PHE A 133 2.24 6.47 -14.16
N GLN A 134 2.39 7.15 -13.02
CA GLN A 134 3.68 7.50 -12.42
C GLN A 134 4.49 6.29 -11.97
N ALA A 135 3.86 5.13 -11.71
CA ALA A 135 4.56 3.91 -11.33
C ALA A 135 5.63 3.51 -12.36
N ILE A 136 5.37 3.73 -13.65
CA ILE A 136 6.31 3.40 -14.74
C ILE A 136 7.53 4.33 -14.78
N PRO A 137 7.40 5.68 -14.76
CA PRO A 137 8.54 6.59 -14.55
C PRO A 137 9.34 6.32 -13.28
N PHE A 138 8.69 6.00 -12.16
CA PHE A 138 9.41 5.58 -10.95
C PHE A 138 10.18 4.27 -11.15
N ALA A 139 9.62 3.28 -11.85
CA ALA A 139 10.32 2.06 -12.23
C ALA A 139 11.52 2.36 -13.13
N TYR A 140 11.38 3.28 -14.09
CA TYR A 140 12.46 3.72 -14.96
C TYR A 140 13.60 4.42 -14.21
N LEU A 141 13.28 5.27 -13.22
CA LEU A 141 14.30 5.87 -12.34
C LEU A 141 15.12 4.80 -11.60
N ARG A 142 14.47 3.74 -11.12
CA ARG A 142 15.15 2.60 -10.49
C ARG A 142 16.01 1.83 -11.49
N TYR A 143 15.49 1.56 -12.69
CA TYR A 143 16.24 0.91 -13.77
C TYR A 143 17.49 1.71 -14.15
N LYS A 144 17.38 3.04 -14.27
CA LYS A 144 18.50 3.95 -14.56
C LYS A 144 19.41 4.21 -13.36
N LYS A 145 19.21 3.52 -12.23
CA LYS A 145 19.99 3.69 -10.99
C LYS A 145 20.08 5.15 -10.52
N ARG A 146 18.93 5.84 -10.49
CA ARG A 146 18.82 7.22 -10.00
C ARG A 146 18.13 7.29 -8.64
N PRO A 147 18.70 6.71 -7.55
CA PRO A 147 18.05 6.58 -6.25
C PRO A 147 17.77 7.93 -5.60
N VAL A 148 18.65 8.91 -5.78
CA VAL A 148 18.48 10.25 -5.18
C VAL A 148 17.24 10.95 -5.74
N LYS A 149 17.05 10.93 -7.08
CA LYS A 149 15.86 11.54 -7.70
C LYS A 149 14.59 10.81 -7.28
N PHE A 150 14.62 9.47 -7.26
CA PHE A 150 13.50 8.66 -6.77
C PHE A 150 13.11 9.04 -5.34
N ALA A 151 14.09 9.06 -4.42
CA ALA A 151 13.87 9.42 -3.02
C ALA A 151 13.38 10.87 -2.88
N ALA A 152 13.99 11.82 -3.59
CA ALA A 152 13.59 13.22 -3.56
C ALA A 152 12.14 13.43 -3.98
N LEU A 153 11.67 12.77 -5.06
CA LEU A 153 10.27 12.87 -5.50
C LEU A 153 9.30 12.25 -4.50
N LYS A 154 9.65 11.09 -3.91
CA LYS A 154 8.83 10.48 -2.85
C LYS A 154 8.75 11.34 -1.60
N LEU A 155 9.88 11.90 -1.17
CA LEU A 155 9.93 12.79 0.00
C LEU A 155 9.23 14.13 -0.28
N LEU A 156 9.34 14.68 -1.49
CA LEU A 156 8.61 15.89 -1.90
C LEU A 156 7.10 15.70 -1.72
N PHE A 157 6.54 14.57 -2.24
CA PHE A 157 5.14 14.24 -2.05
C PHE A 157 4.75 14.25 -0.55
N ILE A 158 5.54 13.55 0.25
CA ILE A 158 5.22 13.35 1.67
C ILE A 158 5.32 14.65 2.46
N PHE A 159 6.40 15.40 2.30
CA PHE A 159 6.58 16.69 2.99
C PHE A 159 5.55 17.73 2.56
N ALA A 160 5.25 17.82 1.25
CA ALA A 160 4.21 18.70 0.75
C ALA A 160 2.83 18.31 1.32
N SER A 161 2.51 17.00 1.31
CA SER A 161 1.27 16.49 1.88
C SER A 161 1.14 16.81 3.37
N ILE A 162 2.18 16.54 4.17
CA ILE A 162 2.16 16.83 5.62
C ILE A 162 2.02 18.34 5.85
N ALA A 163 2.82 19.17 5.17
CA ALA A 163 2.79 20.62 5.35
C ALA A 163 1.41 21.21 5.02
N LEU A 164 0.80 20.80 3.91
CA LEU A 164 -0.52 21.29 3.52
C LEU A 164 -1.62 20.78 4.47
N ASN A 165 -1.53 19.53 4.93
CA ASN A 165 -2.48 19.01 5.91
C ASN A 165 -2.36 19.73 7.26
N ILE A 166 -1.14 20.00 7.75
CA ILE A 166 -0.94 20.80 8.96
C ILE A 166 -1.51 22.20 8.76
N ALA A 167 -1.22 22.84 7.64
CA ALA A 167 -1.71 24.20 7.37
C ALA A 167 -3.25 24.26 7.40
N TYR A 168 -3.94 23.27 6.80
CA TYR A 168 -5.39 23.28 6.77
C TYR A 168 -6.03 22.79 8.08
N PHE A 169 -5.69 21.59 8.53
CA PHE A 169 -6.39 20.95 9.66
C PHE A 169 -5.95 21.54 11.01
N VAL A 170 -4.70 21.95 11.17
CA VAL A 170 -4.19 22.51 12.43
C VAL A 170 -4.19 24.04 12.38
N GLY A 171 -3.65 24.64 11.31
CA GLY A 171 -3.53 26.10 11.20
C GLY A 171 -4.86 26.80 10.97
N MET A 172 -5.67 26.31 10.03
CA MET A 172 -6.98 26.89 9.69
C MET A 172 -8.13 26.23 10.46
N LYS A 173 -7.86 25.17 11.24
CA LYS A 173 -8.89 24.36 11.95
C LYS A 173 -9.99 23.85 11.03
N GLY A 174 -9.63 23.45 9.81
CA GLY A 174 -10.58 22.94 8.84
C GLY A 174 -11.03 21.51 9.21
N GLU A 175 -12.31 21.21 8.94
CA GLU A 175 -12.92 19.91 9.22
C GLU A 175 -13.39 19.19 7.94
N ASN A 176 -13.16 19.78 6.77
CA ASN A 176 -13.65 19.21 5.51
C ASN A 176 -12.73 18.08 5.02
N VAL A 177 -13.25 16.86 5.05
CA VAL A 177 -12.56 15.63 4.58
C VAL A 177 -12.10 15.74 3.13
N GLY A 178 -12.87 16.40 2.27
CA GLY A 178 -12.55 16.56 0.86
C GLY A 178 -11.24 17.32 0.61
N VAL A 179 -10.83 18.18 1.54
CA VAL A 179 -9.56 18.89 1.42
C VAL A 179 -8.37 17.94 1.56
N ALA A 180 -8.49 16.85 2.36
CA ALA A 180 -7.45 15.82 2.40
C ALA A 180 -7.24 15.16 1.03
N PHE A 181 -8.32 14.90 0.29
CA PHE A 181 -8.24 14.36 -1.08
C PHE A 181 -7.72 15.38 -2.08
N ALA A 182 -8.13 16.64 -1.95
CA ALA A 182 -7.61 17.73 -2.79
C ALA A 182 -6.11 17.95 -2.58
N ILE A 183 -5.62 17.89 -1.34
CA ILE A 183 -4.19 17.96 -1.02
C ILE A 183 -3.44 16.78 -1.66
N ASN A 184 -4.01 15.56 -1.57
CA ASN A 184 -3.40 14.39 -2.20
C ASN A 184 -3.30 14.58 -3.72
N LEU A 185 -4.38 15.04 -4.37
CA LEU A 185 -4.40 15.35 -5.80
C LEU A 185 -3.35 16.42 -6.17
N ALA A 186 -3.25 17.49 -5.40
CA ALA A 186 -2.27 18.55 -5.63
C ALA A 186 -0.83 18.02 -5.51
N CYS A 187 -0.54 17.21 -4.48
CA CYS A 187 0.79 16.62 -4.29
C CYS A 187 1.16 15.60 -5.37
N THR A 188 0.22 14.74 -5.78
CA THR A 188 0.41 13.80 -6.90
C THR A 188 0.66 14.55 -8.21
N SER A 189 -0.09 15.63 -8.47
CA SER A 189 0.10 16.49 -9.63
C SER A 189 1.47 17.19 -9.61
N LEU A 190 1.91 17.68 -8.45
CA LEU A 190 3.23 18.28 -8.29
C LEU A 190 4.35 17.29 -8.64
N VAL A 191 4.26 16.06 -8.15
CA VAL A 191 5.25 15.01 -8.47
C VAL A 191 5.23 14.68 -9.96
N MET A 192 4.05 14.61 -10.57
CA MET A 192 3.89 14.39 -12.00
C MET A 192 4.62 15.45 -12.83
N LEU A 193 4.47 16.73 -12.45
CA LEU A 193 5.18 17.83 -13.11
C LEU A 193 6.71 17.72 -12.95
N CYS A 194 7.18 17.30 -11.77
CA CYS A 194 8.61 17.09 -11.52
C CYS A 194 9.21 15.90 -12.29
N MET A 195 8.36 15.01 -12.82
CA MET A 195 8.78 13.86 -13.66
C MET A 195 8.86 14.23 -15.16
N TRP A 196 8.71 15.47 -15.55
CA TRP A 196 8.75 15.91 -16.94
C TRP A 196 9.91 15.32 -17.75
N LYS A 197 11.11 15.25 -17.16
CA LYS A 197 12.31 14.73 -17.84
C LYS A 197 12.24 13.24 -18.17
N GLU A 198 11.42 12.49 -17.47
CA GLU A 198 11.17 11.06 -17.73
C GLU A 198 10.06 10.85 -18.76
N LEU A 199 9.28 11.88 -19.01
CA LEU A 199 8.14 11.85 -19.95
C LEU A 199 8.45 12.45 -21.31
N VAL A 200 9.53 13.21 -21.46
CA VAL A 200 9.89 13.91 -22.69
C VAL A 200 11.30 13.53 -23.14
N GLY A 201 11.55 13.69 -24.44
CA GLY A 201 12.90 13.52 -25.00
C GLY A 201 13.20 12.15 -25.59
N PHE A 202 12.18 11.30 -25.77
CA PHE A 202 12.31 10.04 -26.49
C PHE A 202 11.12 9.80 -27.44
N ARG A 203 11.28 8.84 -28.36
CA ARG A 203 10.18 8.47 -29.27
C ARG A 203 9.21 7.54 -28.57
N TYR A 204 7.96 7.90 -28.57
CA TYR A 204 6.86 7.05 -28.10
C TYR A 204 6.56 5.99 -29.16
N VAL A 205 6.84 4.72 -28.82
CA VAL A 205 6.59 3.56 -29.68
C VAL A 205 5.77 2.55 -28.91
N LEU A 206 4.63 2.16 -29.46
CA LEU A 206 3.83 1.06 -28.94
C LEU A 206 4.12 -0.19 -29.79
N ASP A 207 4.90 -1.09 -29.24
CA ASP A 207 5.17 -2.39 -29.86
C ASP A 207 4.13 -3.41 -29.41
N ARG A 208 3.23 -3.80 -30.32
CA ARG A 208 2.12 -4.71 -30.00
C ARG A 208 2.58 -6.12 -29.65
N GLU A 209 3.64 -6.62 -30.30
CA GLU A 209 4.17 -7.95 -30.02
C GLU A 209 4.86 -7.98 -28.64
N LEU A 210 5.69 -7.00 -28.37
CA LEU A 210 6.29 -6.82 -27.05
C LEU A 210 5.22 -6.67 -25.96
N LEU A 211 4.19 -5.83 -26.18
CA LEU A 211 3.09 -5.65 -25.24
C LEU A 211 2.37 -6.98 -24.96
N ARG A 212 2.08 -7.78 -25.98
CA ARG A 212 1.43 -9.09 -25.81
C ARG A 212 2.28 -10.02 -24.93
N ARG A 213 3.60 -10.08 -25.16
CA ARG A 213 4.53 -10.87 -24.33
C ARG A 213 4.57 -10.37 -22.88
N MET A 214 4.59 -9.05 -22.69
CA MET A 214 4.59 -8.43 -21.37
C MET A 214 3.26 -8.69 -20.63
N LEU A 215 2.11 -8.53 -21.28
CA LEU A 215 0.80 -8.81 -20.69
C LEU A 215 0.66 -10.28 -20.28
N HIS A 216 1.09 -11.21 -21.13
CA HIS A 216 1.07 -12.64 -20.78
C HIS A 216 1.89 -12.94 -19.52
N TYR A 217 3.05 -12.28 -19.36
CA TYR A 217 3.86 -12.41 -18.16
C TYR A 217 3.25 -11.71 -16.95
N SER A 218 2.63 -10.53 -17.13
CA SER A 218 2.11 -9.70 -16.05
C SER A 218 0.77 -10.19 -15.51
N PHE A 219 -0.01 -10.94 -16.30
CA PHE A 219 -1.34 -11.41 -15.89
C PHE A 219 -1.34 -12.29 -14.61
N PRO A 220 -0.48 -13.32 -14.48
CA PRO A 220 -0.36 -14.05 -13.21
C PRO A 220 0.06 -13.17 -12.04
N ILE A 221 0.92 -12.16 -12.28
CA ILE A 221 1.36 -11.21 -11.25
C ILE A 221 0.19 -10.33 -10.80
N LEU A 222 -0.69 -9.93 -11.71
CA LEU A 222 -1.92 -9.19 -11.38
C LEU A 222 -2.80 -10.00 -10.43
N ILE A 223 -3.05 -11.27 -10.72
CA ILE A 223 -3.89 -12.13 -9.86
C ILE A 223 -3.30 -12.24 -8.45
N LEU A 224 -2.00 -12.48 -8.36
CA LEU A 224 -1.29 -12.50 -7.08
C LEU A 224 -1.34 -11.15 -6.36
N GLY A 225 -1.21 -10.06 -7.12
CA GLY A 225 -1.31 -8.71 -6.59
C GLY A 225 -2.69 -8.40 -6.02
N ILE A 226 -3.77 -8.80 -6.73
CA ILE A 226 -5.15 -8.64 -6.25
C ILE A 226 -5.36 -9.43 -4.96
N ALA A 227 -4.98 -10.71 -4.91
CA ALA A 227 -5.10 -11.51 -3.70
C ALA A 227 -4.30 -10.90 -2.53
N GLY A 228 -3.09 -10.42 -2.80
CA GLY A 228 -2.22 -9.79 -1.80
C GLY A 228 -2.77 -8.49 -1.25
N ILE A 229 -3.35 -7.62 -2.09
CA ILE A 229 -3.93 -6.36 -1.62
C ILE A 229 -5.27 -6.58 -0.91
N LEU A 230 -6.10 -7.51 -1.38
CA LEU A 230 -7.37 -7.85 -0.71
C LEU A 230 -7.13 -8.39 0.70
N ASN A 231 -6.08 -9.18 0.93
CA ASN A 231 -5.69 -9.60 2.29
C ASN A 231 -5.40 -8.42 3.24
N GLN A 232 -5.13 -7.22 2.72
CA GLN A 232 -4.78 -6.04 3.52
C GLN A 232 -5.92 -5.03 3.66
N VAL A 233 -6.85 -5.00 2.68
CA VAL A 233 -7.84 -3.92 2.61
C VAL A 233 -9.28 -4.40 2.41
N ALA A 234 -9.53 -5.71 2.23
CA ALA A 234 -10.87 -6.22 1.98
C ALA A 234 -11.84 -5.87 3.11
N ASP A 235 -11.40 -5.96 4.36
CA ASP A 235 -12.14 -5.54 5.54
C ASP A 235 -12.67 -4.09 5.41
N LYS A 236 -11.81 -3.17 5.00
CA LYS A 236 -12.12 -1.74 4.87
C LYS A 236 -13.00 -1.42 3.66
N ILE A 237 -12.90 -2.23 2.60
CA ILE A 237 -13.74 -2.07 1.40
C ILE A 237 -15.14 -2.66 1.66
N ILE A 238 -15.22 -3.83 2.28
CA ILE A 238 -16.48 -4.57 2.48
C ILE A 238 -17.34 -3.92 3.58
N PHE A 239 -16.71 -3.33 4.59
CA PHE A 239 -17.38 -2.82 5.80
C PHE A 239 -18.61 -1.96 5.52
N PRO A 240 -18.55 -0.90 4.66
CA PRO A 240 -19.70 -0.03 4.39
C PRO A 240 -20.83 -0.71 3.63
N PHE A 241 -20.60 -1.88 3.01
CA PHE A 241 -21.62 -2.64 2.29
C PHE A 241 -22.36 -3.62 3.17
N VAL A 242 -21.68 -4.15 4.20
CA VAL A 242 -22.23 -5.22 5.07
C VAL A 242 -22.83 -4.65 6.35
N TYR A 243 -22.31 -3.53 6.86
CA TYR A 243 -22.84 -2.92 8.07
C TYR A 243 -24.20 -2.29 7.80
N PRO A 244 -25.24 -2.53 8.66
CA PRO A 244 -26.62 -2.14 8.37
C PRO A 244 -26.84 -0.63 8.19
N ASP A 245 -26.21 0.18 9.06
CA ASP A 245 -26.30 1.64 9.00
C ASP A 245 -25.05 2.23 8.34
N LYS A 246 -25.23 2.95 7.23
CA LYS A 246 -24.12 3.52 6.46
C LYS A 246 -23.40 4.67 7.18
N ALA A 247 -24.12 5.47 7.97
CA ALA A 247 -23.51 6.55 8.73
C ALA A 247 -22.66 5.98 9.86
N GLU A 248 -23.21 5.06 10.63
CA GLU A 248 -22.49 4.34 11.67
C GLU A 248 -21.32 3.51 11.12
N ALA A 249 -21.47 2.94 9.91
CA ALA A 249 -20.38 2.21 9.24
C ALA A 249 -19.14 3.07 9.06
N THR A 250 -19.27 4.32 8.64
CA THR A 250 -18.13 5.23 8.48
C THR A 250 -17.49 5.59 9.81
N ILE A 251 -18.29 5.78 10.85
CA ILE A 251 -17.82 6.03 12.22
C ILE A 251 -16.98 4.84 12.72
N GLN A 252 -17.54 3.65 12.66
CA GLN A 252 -16.88 2.43 13.12
C GLN A 252 -15.62 2.12 12.32
N LEU A 253 -15.66 2.31 11.00
CA LEU A 253 -14.50 2.14 10.14
C LEU A 253 -13.41 3.16 10.48
N GLY A 254 -13.76 4.37 10.85
CA GLY A 254 -12.84 5.41 11.33
C GLY A 254 -12.13 4.99 12.62
N ILE A 255 -12.86 4.48 13.59
CA ILE A 255 -12.34 3.96 14.86
C ILE A 255 -11.35 2.81 14.59
N TYR A 256 -11.75 1.84 13.77
CA TYR A 256 -10.89 0.71 13.38
C TYR A 256 -9.64 1.18 12.64
N GLY A 257 -9.81 2.04 11.64
CA GLY A 257 -8.71 2.58 10.84
C GLY A 257 -7.69 3.34 11.68
N ALA A 258 -8.14 4.15 12.64
CA ALA A 258 -7.26 4.88 13.55
C ALA A 258 -6.47 3.94 14.48
N ALA A 259 -7.16 3.02 15.15
CA ALA A 259 -6.53 2.06 16.07
C ALA A 259 -5.55 1.14 15.36
N SER A 260 -5.88 0.67 14.15
CA SER A 260 -5.02 -0.18 13.33
C SER A 260 -3.69 0.50 12.97
N LYS A 261 -3.64 1.85 12.98
CA LYS A 261 -2.38 2.56 12.74
C LYS A 261 -1.37 2.36 13.87
N ILE A 262 -1.79 2.21 15.11
CA ILE A 262 -0.86 1.85 16.21
C ILE A 262 -0.29 0.45 15.96
N ALA A 263 -1.11 -0.49 15.53
CA ALA A 263 -0.66 -1.85 15.21
C ALA A 263 0.31 -1.91 13.99
N MET A 264 0.26 -0.91 13.08
CA MET A 264 1.23 -0.82 11.96
C MET A 264 2.69 -0.73 12.41
N ILE A 265 2.98 -0.39 13.66
CA ILE A 265 4.34 -0.46 14.22
C ILE A 265 4.90 -1.88 14.02
N MET A 266 4.10 -2.91 14.28
CA MET A 266 4.50 -4.31 14.06
C MET A 266 4.75 -4.60 12.58
N ALA A 267 3.88 -4.12 11.69
CA ALA A 267 4.06 -4.26 10.24
C ALA A 267 5.38 -3.62 9.76
N MET A 268 5.73 -2.44 10.30
CA MET A 268 7.00 -1.77 9.98
C MET A 268 8.21 -2.57 10.45
N LEU A 269 8.16 -3.15 11.65
CA LEU A 269 9.23 -4.01 12.18
C LEU A 269 9.39 -5.28 11.33
N THR A 270 8.29 -5.94 10.99
CA THR A 270 8.27 -7.11 10.10
C THR A 270 8.86 -6.77 8.73
N GLN A 271 8.49 -5.62 8.16
CA GLN A 271 9.02 -5.17 6.88
C GLN A 271 10.52 -4.88 6.94
N ALA A 272 11.00 -4.22 8.00
CA ALA A 272 12.43 -3.95 8.20
C ALA A 272 13.24 -5.26 8.31
N PHE A 273 12.74 -6.21 9.09
CA PHE A 273 13.34 -7.54 9.18
C PHE A 273 13.38 -8.24 7.83
N ARG A 274 12.29 -8.23 7.07
CA ARG A 274 12.19 -8.85 5.75
C ARG A 274 13.23 -8.31 4.78
N PHE A 275 13.47 -7.00 4.74
CA PHE A 275 14.50 -6.41 3.87
C PHE A 275 15.91 -6.91 4.17
N ALA A 276 16.23 -7.18 5.42
CA ALA A 276 17.52 -7.74 5.83
C ALA A 276 17.59 -9.26 5.62
N TYR A 277 16.49 -9.95 5.90
CA TYR A 277 16.44 -11.40 5.93
C TYR A 277 16.38 -12.04 4.53
N GLU A 278 15.67 -11.44 3.60
CA GLU A 278 15.48 -11.98 2.24
C GLU A 278 16.82 -12.20 1.49
N PRO A 279 17.74 -11.23 1.40
CA PRO A 279 19.06 -11.45 0.79
C PRO A 279 19.90 -12.49 1.55
N PHE A 280 19.79 -12.53 2.87
CA PHE A 280 20.48 -13.49 3.72
C PHE A 280 20.05 -14.94 3.38
N VAL A 281 18.76 -15.20 3.28
CA VAL A 281 18.23 -16.54 2.96
C VAL A 281 18.75 -17.02 1.60
N PHE A 282 18.65 -16.19 0.56
CA PHE A 282 19.10 -16.58 -0.78
C PHE A 282 20.63 -16.77 -0.85
N SER A 283 21.41 -15.97 -0.12
CA SER A 283 22.87 -16.12 -0.10
C SER A 283 23.35 -17.40 0.59
N LYS A 284 22.60 -17.87 1.61
CA LYS A 284 22.94 -19.03 2.42
C LYS A 284 22.24 -20.32 2.01
N SER A 285 21.42 -20.29 0.98
CA SER A 285 20.57 -21.42 0.56
C SER A 285 21.33 -22.71 0.21
N LYS A 286 22.59 -22.59 -0.20
CA LYS A 286 23.46 -23.73 -0.58
C LYS A 286 24.34 -24.26 0.56
N GLU A 287 24.37 -23.63 1.72
CA GLU A 287 25.17 -24.06 2.87
C GLU A 287 24.51 -25.25 3.58
N LYS A 288 25.32 -26.18 4.08
CA LYS A 288 24.84 -27.40 4.76
C LYS A 288 23.97 -27.10 5.97
N ASP A 289 24.29 -26.03 6.71
CA ASP A 289 23.63 -25.63 7.95
C ASP A 289 22.52 -24.58 7.71
N SER A 290 22.10 -24.37 6.47
CA SER A 290 21.12 -23.34 6.10
C SER A 290 19.81 -23.46 6.88
N ARG A 291 19.29 -24.68 7.07
CA ARG A 291 18.03 -24.94 7.82
C ARG A 291 18.14 -24.53 9.28
N GLU A 292 19.26 -24.81 9.93
CA GLU A 292 19.50 -24.42 11.33
C GLU A 292 19.61 -22.91 11.47
N MET A 293 20.28 -22.23 10.51
CA MET A 293 20.37 -20.77 10.48
C MET A 293 19.00 -20.13 10.29
N TYR A 294 18.14 -20.67 9.42
CA TYR A 294 16.77 -20.17 9.23
C TYR A 294 15.91 -20.38 10.47
N ALA A 295 16.02 -21.52 11.14
CA ALA A 295 15.32 -21.79 12.39
C ALA A 295 15.76 -20.84 13.52
N LYS A 296 17.06 -20.57 13.64
CA LYS A 296 17.60 -19.57 14.59
C LYS A 296 17.09 -18.16 14.27
N ALA A 297 17.13 -17.75 13.00
CA ALA A 297 16.62 -16.43 12.59
C ALA A 297 15.12 -16.29 12.88
N MET A 298 14.31 -17.31 12.60
CA MET A 298 12.88 -17.35 12.94
C MET A 298 12.67 -17.23 14.46
N LYS A 299 13.43 -17.96 15.27
CA LYS A 299 13.35 -17.88 16.74
C LYS A 299 13.63 -16.46 17.23
N PHE A 300 14.69 -15.81 16.73
CA PHE A 300 15.02 -14.44 17.10
C PHE A 300 13.96 -13.45 16.61
N PHE A 301 13.40 -13.64 15.42
CA PHE A 301 12.30 -12.84 14.91
C PHE A 301 11.08 -12.91 15.84
N ILE A 302 10.67 -14.12 16.24
CA ILE A 302 9.52 -14.32 17.15
C ILE A 302 9.80 -13.64 18.51
N ILE A 303 10.98 -13.84 19.10
CA ILE A 303 11.34 -13.19 20.37
C ILE A 303 11.29 -11.67 20.23
N PHE A 304 11.88 -11.13 19.16
CA PHE A 304 11.92 -9.70 18.93
C PHE A 304 10.51 -9.10 18.73
N THR A 305 9.66 -9.75 17.94
CA THR A 305 8.28 -9.27 17.70
C THR A 305 7.40 -9.42 18.94
N LEU A 306 7.59 -10.45 19.78
CA LEU A 306 6.92 -10.57 21.07
C LEU A 306 7.34 -9.46 22.04
N LEU A 307 8.64 -9.14 22.11
CA LEU A 307 9.11 -8.02 22.92
C LEU A 307 8.55 -6.67 22.42
N ALA A 308 8.47 -6.49 21.11
CA ALA A 308 7.85 -5.31 20.52
C ALA A 308 6.34 -5.24 20.84
N PHE A 309 5.65 -6.39 20.76
CA PHE A 309 4.25 -6.50 21.17
C PHE A 309 4.06 -6.07 22.63
N LEU A 310 4.83 -6.65 23.54
CA LEU A 310 4.79 -6.29 24.97
C LEU A 310 5.10 -4.80 25.18
N ALA A 311 6.13 -4.28 24.52
CA ALA A 311 6.48 -2.88 24.64
C ALA A 311 5.31 -1.96 24.22
N VAL A 312 4.66 -2.24 23.07
CA VAL A 312 3.50 -1.45 22.62
C VAL A 312 2.34 -1.60 23.62
N MET A 313 2.09 -2.79 24.17
CA MET A 313 1.01 -2.99 25.15
C MET A 313 1.27 -2.24 26.46
N PHE A 314 2.51 -2.30 27.00
CA PHE A 314 2.87 -1.57 28.21
C PHE A 314 2.80 -0.05 28.05
N TYR A 315 3.14 0.46 26.85
CA TYR A 315 3.10 1.89 26.53
C TYR A 315 1.85 2.33 25.81
N LEU A 316 0.81 1.48 25.73
CA LEU A 316 -0.43 1.79 25.00
C LEU A 316 -1.11 3.04 25.56
N ASP A 317 -1.06 3.26 26.88
CA ASP A 317 -1.57 4.46 27.51
C ASP A 317 -0.85 5.76 27.12
N ILE A 318 0.38 5.65 26.64
CA ILE A 318 1.12 6.78 26.06
C ILE A 318 0.81 6.85 24.56
N LEU A 319 0.83 5.73 23.85
CA LEU A 319 0.61 5.67 22.40
C LEU A 319 -0.80 6.13 22.00
N ARG A 320 -1.81 5.99 22.87
CA ARG A 320 -3.18 6.48 22.61
C ARG A 320 -3.23 7.98 22.33
N TYR A 321 -2.31 8.79 22.84
CA TYR A 321 -2.25 10.23 22.57
C TYR A 321 -1.86 10.57 21.12
N ILE A 322 -1.42 9.59 20.33
CA ILE A 322 -1.25 9.73 18.88
C ILE A 322 -2.62 9.88 18.21
N LEU A 323 -3.68 9.35 18.81
CA LEU A 323 -5.05 9.39 18.31
C LEU A 323 -5.86 10.47 19.03
N GLY A 324 -6.81 11.07 18.33
CA GLY A 324 -7.85 11.88 18.97
C GLY A 324 -8.58 11.09 20.05
N ARG A 325 -9.02 11.76 21.11
CA ARG A 325 -9.62 11.11 22.30
C ARG A 325 -10.84 10.24 21.96
N ASP A 326 -11.65 10.70 21.01
CA ASP A 326 -12.89 10.00 20.61
C ASP A 326 -12.62 8.65 19.93
N TYR A 327 -11.40 8.45 19.40
CA TYR A 327 -10.95 7.21 18.76
C TYR A 327 -10.40 6.18 19.75
N TRP A 328 -10.23 6.52 21.04
CA TRP A 328 -9.63 5.59 22.02
C TRP A 328 -10.46 4.34 22.27
N VAL A 329 -11.77 4.38 22.01
CA VAL A 329 -12.64 3.20 22.07
C VAL A 329 -12.16 2.06 21.17
N GLY A 330 -11.42 2.38 20.11
CA GLY A 330 -10.81 1.43 19.17
C GLY A 330 -9.55 0.73 19.67
N LEU A 331 -8.93 1.17 20.78
CA LEU A 331 -7.65 0.63 21.25
C LEU A 331 -7.69 -0.89 21.55
N LYS A 332 -8.86 -1.43 21.85
CA LYS A 332 -9.07 -2.88 22.03
C LYS A 332 -8.74 -3.70 20.77
N VAL A 333 -8.70 -3.08 19.59
CA VAL A 333 -8.31 -3.71 18.34
C VAL A 333 -6.78 -3.90 18.25
N VAL A 334 -6.00 -3.02 18.89
CA VAL A 334 -4.55 -2.98 18.75
C VAL A 334 -3.87 -4.32 19.04
N PRO A 335 -4.13 -5.01 20.18
CA PRO A 335 -3.47 -6.28 20.47
C PRO A 335 -3.79 -7.35 19.43
N ILE A 336 -5.02 -7.37 18.90
CA ILE A 336 -5.46 -8.38 17.93
C ILE A 336 -4.73 -8.17 16.60
N VAL A 337 -4.78 -6.94 16.07
CA VAL A 337 -4.12 -6.62 14.80
C VAL A 337 -2.60 -6.73 14.89
N MET A 338 -1.99 -6.37 16.04
CA MET A 338 -0.56 -6.59 16.26
C MET A 338 -0.18 -8.07 16.24
N ALA A 339 -1.01 -8.94 16.83
CA ALA A 339 -0.80 -10.38 16.79
C ALA A 339 -0.92 -10.89 15.33
N ALA A 340 -1.90 -10.42 14.58
CA ALA A 340 -2.06 -10.76 13.16
C ALA A 340 -0.84 -10.34 12.33
N GLU A 341 -0.29 -9.15 12.54
CA GLU A 341 0.93 -8.68 11.86
C GLU A 341 2.17 -9.50 12.26
N MET A 342 2.25 -9.99 13.50
CA MET A 342 3.30 -10.91 13.93
C MET A 342 3.17 -12.26 13.21
N PHE A 343 1.97 -12.84 13.11
CA PHE A 343 1.72 -14.06 12.36
C PHE A 343 2.01 -13.89 10.87
N MET A 344 1.69 -12.75 10.29
CA MET A 344 2.07 -12.40 8.92
C MET A 344 3.60 -12.41 8.75
N GLY A 345 4.35 -11.89 9.72
CA GLY A 345 5.81 -11.95 9.74
C GLY A 345 6.35 -13.39 9.80
N ILE A 346 5.74 -14.25 10.63
CA ILE A 346 6.06 -15.68 10.68
C ILE A 346 5.78 -16.35 9.33
N TYR A 347 4.62 -16.06 8.74
CA TYR A 347 4.27 -16.55 7.40
C TYR A 347 5.30 -16.14 6.34
N PHE A 348 5.77 -14.88 6.35
CA PHE A 348 6.84 -14.46 5.45
C PHE A 348 8.12 -15.26 5.60
N ASN A 349 8.54 -15.57 6.83
CA ASN A 349 9.71 -16.41 7.09
C ASN A 349 9.48 -17.84 6.54
N LEU A 350 8.32 -18.43 6.78
CA LEU A 350 7.98 -19.76 6.28
C LEU A 350 7.86 -19.77 4.75
N SER A 351 7.46 -18.66 4.13
CA SER A 351 7.28 -18.57 2.68
C SER A 351 8.55 -18.81 1.86
N PHE A 352 9.73 -18.71 2.48
CA PHE A 352 10.99 -19.03 1.81
C PHE A 352 11.11 -20.51 1.45
N TRP A 353 10.42 -21.41 2.14
CA TRP A 353 10.38 -22.83 1.76
C TRP A 353 10.02 -23.02 0.28
N TYR A 354 8.86 -22.54 -0.16
CA TYR A 354 8.42 -22.75 -1.54
C TYR A 354 9.16 -21.85 -2.55
N LYS A 355 9.74 -20.73 -2.10
CA LYS A 355 10.58 -19.87 -2.94
C LYS A 355 11.93 -20.51 -3.25
N LEU A 356 12.52 -21.22 -2.30
CA LEU A 356 13.83 -21.89 -2.47
C LEU A 356 13.74 -23.15 -3.33
N ILE A 357 12.57 -23.78 -3.43
CA ILE A 357 12.34 -24.95 -4.29
C ILE A 357 11.65 -24.58 -5.62
N ASP A 358 11.56 -23.28 -5.94
CA ASP A 358 10.90 -22.73 -7.15
C ASP A 358 9.41 -23.09 -7.32
N GLU A 359 8.74 -23.49 -6.23
CA GLU A 359 7.32 -23.87 -6.20
C GLU A 359 6.42 -22.70 -5.77
N THR A 360 6.57 -21.54 -6.41
CA THR A 360 5.89 -20.28 -6.03
C THR A 360 4.37 -20.33 -6.10
N LYS A 361 3.78 -21.35 -6.77
CA LYS A 361 2.32 -21.60 -6.80
C LYS A 361 1.72 -21.74 -5.40
N TRP A 362 2.47 -22.26 -4.42
CA TRP A 362 1.99 -22.38 -3.05
C TRP A 362 1.71 -21.04 -2.40
N GLY A 363 2.51 -20.01 -2.72
CA GLY A 363 2.25 -18.65 -2.26
C GLY A 363 0.92 -18.10 -2.79
N ALA A 364 0.57 -18.43 -4.04
CA ALA A 364 -0.71 -18.06 -4.63
C ALA A 364 -1.89 -18.75 -3.90
N TYR A 365 -1.79 -20.08 -3.68
CA TYR A 365 -2.84 -20.84 -2.99
C TYR A 365 -3.06 -20.32 -1.57
N PHE A 366 -2.01 -20.10 -0.79
CA PHE A 366 -2.13 -19.57 0.56
C PHE A 366 -2.74 -18.15 0.58
N SER A 367 -2.33 -17.28 -0.35
CA SER A 367 -2.90 -15.93 -0.46
C SER A 367 -4.39 -15.96 -0.84
N LEU A 368 -4.81 -16.85 -1.75
CA LEU A 368 -6.20 -16.99 -2.14
C LEU A 368 -7.06 -17.56 -1.00
N VAL A 369 -6.56 -18.58 -0.29
CA VAL A 369 -7.26 -19.16 0.87
C VAL A 369 -7.40 -18.09 1.97
N GLY A 370 -6.33 -17.38 2.32
CA GLY A 370 -6.37 -16.30 3.29
C GLY A 370 -7.38 -15.21 2.89
N CYS A 371 -7.34 -14.75 1.65
CA CYS A 371 -8.28 -13.77 1.13
C CYS A 371 -9.74 -14.25 1.24
N SER A 372 -10.02 -15.51 0.90
CA SER A 372 -11.37 -16.09 1.00
C SER A 372 -11.85 -16.13 2.46
N ILE A 373 -10.98 -16.52 3.39
CA ILE A 373 -11.29 -16.57 4.82
C ILE A 373 -11.61 -15.15 5.34
N ILE A 374 -10.77 -14.16 5.03
CA ILE A 374 -10.99 -12.77 5.42
C ILE A 374 -12.34 -12.27 4.91
N ILE A 375 -12.64 -12.49 3.63
CA ILE A 375 -13.91 -12.06 3.04
C ILE A 375 -15.11 -12.75 3.74
N LEU A 376 -15.04 -14.05 3.95
CA LEU A 376 -16.11 -14.82 4.60
C LEU A 376 -16.35 -14.36 6.05
N ILE A 377 -15.31 -14.17 6.84
CA ILE A 377 -15.41 -13.69 8.22
C ILE A 377 -16.02 -12.28 8.23
N ASN A 378 -15.53 -11.38 7.39
CA ASN A 378 -16.05 -10.01 7.33
C ASN A 378 -17.53 -9.98 6.94
N ILE A 379 -17.95 -10.68 5.88
CA ILE A 379 -19.34 -10.72 5.44
C ILE A 379 -20.26 -11.31 6.54
N SER A 380 -19.79 -12.33 7.26
CA SER A 380 -20.59 -13.02 8.26
C SER A 380 -20.69 -12.27 9.60
N LEU A 381 -19.64 -11.56 10.01
CA LEU A 381 -19.52 -11.03 11.36
C LEU A 381 -19.63 -9.50 11.48
N ILE A 382 -19.41 -8.73 10.43
CA ILE A 382 -19.45 -7.24 10.49
C ILE A 382 -20.82 -6.75 10.97
N SER A 383 -21.92 -7.34 10.49
CA SER A 383 -23.26 -6.93 10.88
C SER A 383 -23.58 -7.14 12.37
N VAL A 384 -22.87 -8.08 13.03
CA VAL A 384 -23.10 -8.44 14.43
C VAL A 384 -22.08 -7.78 15.36
N PHE A 385 -20.81 -7.80 15.00
CA PHE A 385 -19.70 -7.36 15.86
C PHE A 385 -19.05 -6.04 15.42
N GLY A 386 -19.55 -5.42 14.33
CA GLY A 386 -19.01 -4.18 13.80
C GLY A 386 -17.51 -4.31 13.47
N TYR A 387 -16.74 -3.27 13.79
CA TYR A 387 -15.30 -3.22 13.48
C TYR A 387 -14.44 -4.28 14.19
N MET A 388 -14.96 -4.93 15.25
CA MET A 388 -14.24 -6.04 15.87
C MET A 388 -14.12 -7.24 14.94
N ALA A 389 -15.09 -7.45 14.05
CA ALA A 389 -15.02 -8.50 13.04
C ALA A 389 -13.80 -8.33 12.11
N CYS A 390 -13.50 -7.09 11.73
CA CYS A 390 -12.32 -6.77 10.92
C CYS A 390 -11.00 -7.09 11.63
N ALA A 391 -10.97 -6.94 12.96
CA ALA A 391 -9.78 -7.27 13.73
C ALA A 391 -9.57 -8.78 13.88
N TRP A 392 -10.63 -9.58 13.87
CA TRP A 392 -10.56 -11.04 13.99
C TRP A 392 -10.33 -11.74 12.63
N ALA A 393 -10.65 -11.08 11.52
CA ALA A 393 -10.47 -11.59 10.16
C ALA A 393 -9.03 -11.54 9.67
#